data_5b7f065d444b189f1e3b98ee5f1e4ff7
#
_entry.id   5b7f065d444b189f1e3b98ee5f1e4ff7
#
_cell.length_a   1.000
_cell.length_b   1.000
_cell.length_c   1.000
_cell.angle_alpha   90.00
_cell.angle_beta   90.00
_cell.angle_gamma   90.00
#
_symmetry.space_group_name_H-M   'P 1'
#
loop_
_entity.id
_entity.type
_entity.pdbx_description
1 polymer ?
#
loop_
_entity_poly.entity_id
_entity_poly.type
_entity_poly.pdbx_seq_one_letter_code
_entity_poly.pdbx_strand_id
1 'polypeptide(L)' 'MSINLIFKIAAVGILVSILSQVLKHSGREEQAFLTSLAGLILVLSWVLPAIYDLYSSLRQLFSL' A
#
# COMPACT_ATOMS: atom_id res chain seq x y z
N MET A 1 12.84 -4.83 -5.28
CA MET A 1 11.51 -4.25 -5.61
C MET A 1 11.49 -3.79 -7.04
N SER A 2 10.39 -4.04 -7.72
CA SER A 2 10.24 -3.57 -9.08
C SER A 2 9.68 -2.16 -9.11
N ILE A 3 10.02 -1.41 -10.17
CA ILE A 3 9.49 -0.08 -10.38
C ILE A 3 7.96 -0.13 -10.51
N ASN A 4 7.43 -1.20 -11.11
CA ASN A 4 5.98 -1.38 -11.24
C ASN A 4 5.29 -1.41 -9.88
N LEU A 5 5.88 -2.05 -8.90
CA LEU A 5 5.31 -2.10 -7.56
C LEU A 5 5.26 -0.71 -6.94
N ILE A 6 6.33 0.06 -7.09
CA ILE A 6 6.37 1.43 -6.56
C ILE A 6 5.30 2.28 -7.23
N PHE A 7 5.14 2.14 -8.54
CA PHE A 7 4.09 2.85 -9.28
C PHE A 7 2.69 2.49 -8.81
N LYS A 8 2.43 1.20 -8.58
CA LYS A 8 1.14 0.75 -8.08
C LYS A 8 0.83 1.35 -6.72
N ILE A 9 1.81 1.34 -5.83
CA ILE A 9 1.64 1.89 -4.49
C ILE A 9 1.36 3.39 -4.56
N ALA A 10 2.11 4.11 -5.39
CA ALA A 10 1.90 5.55 -5.55
C ALA A 10 0.52 5.85 -6.13
N ALA A 11 0.09 5.10 -7.15
CA ALA A 11 -1.22 5.30 -7.76
C ALA A 11 -2.34 5.07 -6.76
N VAL A 12 -2.26 4.00 -5.98
CA VAL A 12 -3.26 3.71 -4.95
C VAL A 12 -3.26 4.80 -3.89
N GLY A 13 -2.07 5.25 -3.48
CA GLY A 13 -1.96 6.32 -2.49
C GLY A 13 -2.65 7.60 -2.94
N ILE A 14 -2.42 7.98 -4.19
CA ILE A 14 -3.04 9.19 -4.75
C ILE A 14 -4.56 9.02 -4.83
N LEU A 15 -5.03 7.89 -5.35
CA LEU A 15 -6.46 7.63 -5.48
C LEU A 15 -7.14 7.63 -4.12
N VAL A 16 -6.56 6.93 -3.14
CA VAL A 16 -7.12 6.86 -1.80
C VAL A 16 -7.16 8.24 -1.16
N SER A 17 -6.10 9.02 -1.35
CA SER A 17 -6.03 10.36 -0.79
C SER A 17 -7.15 11.25 -1.35
N ILE A 18 -7.36 11.21 -2.66
CA ILE A 18 -8.42 11.99 -3.31
C ILE A 18 -9.78 11.54 -2.82
N LEU A 19 -10.04 10.23 -2.81
CA LEU A 19 -11.32 9.69 -2.36
C LEU A 19 -11.59 10.06 -0.91
N SER A 20 -10.59 9.94 -0.04
CA SER A 20 -10.75 10.28 1.37
C SER A 20 -11.10 11.74 1.55
N GLN A 21 -10.45 12.64 0.80
CA GLN A 21 -10.73 14.06 0.89
C GLN A 21 -12.14 14.39 0.41
N VAL A 22 -12.57 13.78 -0.70
CA VAL A 22 -13.91 13.99 -1.23
C VAL A 22 -14.95 13.52 -0.20
N LEU A 23 -14.74 12.38 0.41
CA LEU A 23 -15.66 11.85 1.41
C LEU A 23 -15.72 12.74 2.64
N LYS A 24 -14.59 13.26 3.10
CA LYS A 24 -14.55 14.17 4.25
C LYS A 24 -15.32 15.45 3.96
N HIS A 25 -15.14 16.02 2.78
CA HIS A 25 -15.85 17.24 2.40
C HIS A 25 -17.35 17.04 2.29
N SER A 26 -17.78 15.80 2.01
CA SER A 26 -19.18 15.45 1.96
C SER A 26 -19.76 15.11 3.32
N GLY A 27 -18.98 15.22 4.39
CA GLY A 27 -19.42 14.92 5.73
C GLY A 27 -19.43 13.43 6.06
N ARG A 28 -18.74 12.62 5.25
CA ARG A 28 -18.69 11.17 5.42
C ARG A 28 -17.31 10.75 5.96
N GLU A 29 -17.01 11.19 7.17
CA GLU A 29 -15.69 10.94 7.76
C GLU A 29 -15.44 9.47 8.02
N GLU A 30 -16.47 8.71 8.42
CA GLU A 30 -16.31 7.27 8.65
C GLU A 30 -15.95 6.54 7.38
N GLN A 31 -16.62 6.86 6.27
CA GLN A 31 -16.32 6.26 4.99
C GLN A 31 -14.93 6.66 4.49
N ALA A 32 -14.50 7.89 4.77
CA ALA A 32 -13.15 8.33 4.43
C ALA A 32 -12.10 7.51 5.17
N PHE A 33 -12.33 7.27 6.45
CA PHE A 33 -11.43 6.44 7.26
C PHE A 33 -11.38 5.01 6.74
N LEU A 34 -12.53 4.43 6.44
CA LEU A 34 -12.59 3.06 5.91
C LEU A 34 -11.90 2.95 4.56
N THR A 35 -12.03 3.98 3.71
CA THR A 35 -11.34 4.01 2.43
C THR A 35 -9.83 4.00 2.61
N SER A 36 -9.34 4.79 3.57
CA SER A 36 -7.91 4.82 3.87
C SER A 36 -7.41 3.47 4.39
N LEU A 37 -8.21 2.82 5.26
CA LEU A 37 -7.85 1.49 5.74
C LEU A 37 -7.81 0.47 4.62
N ALA A 38 -8.79 0.49 3.73
CA ALA A 38 -8.83 -0.43 2.59
C ALA A 38 -7.61 -0.23 1.69
N GLY A 39 -7.23 1.02 1.45
CA GLY A 39 -6.05 1.33 0.67
C GLY A 39 -4.77 0.82 1.32
N LEU A 40 -4.68 0.97 2.63
CA LEU A 40 -3.52 0.46 3.38
C LEU A 40 -3.43 -1.06 3.28
N ILE A 41 -4.55 -1.76 3.43
CA ILE A 41 -4.58 -3.21 3.32
C ILE A 41 -4.18 -3.65 1.91
N LEU A 42 -4.67 -2.98 0.89
CA LEU A 42 -4.33 -3.28 -0.49
C LEU A 42 -2.83 -3.13 -0.74
N VAL A 43 -2.25 -2.02 -0.28
CA VAL A 43 -0.83 -1.77 -0.43
C VAL A 43 -0.02 -2.81 0.33
N LEU A 44 -0.43 -3.14 1.55
CA LEU A 44 0.27 -4.16 2.33
C LEU A 44 0.23 -5.52 1.64
N SER A 45 -0.89 -5.87 1.01
CA SER A 45 -0.99 -7.14 0.30
C SER A 45 -0.03 -7.22 -0.88
N TRP A 46 0.35 -6.10 -1.46
CA TRP A 46 1.36 -6.05 -2.52
C TRP A 46 2.79 -6.00 -1.96
N VAL A 47 2.96 -5.34 -0.82
CA VAL A 47 4.29 -5.14 -0.22
C VAL A 47 4.79 -6.39 0.48
N LEU A 48 3.90 -7.16 1.10
CA LEU A 48 4.32 -8.34 1.87
C LEU A 48 5.12 -9.36 1.06
N PRO A 49 4.71 -9.73 -0.16
CA PRO A 49 5.53 -10.63 -0.97
C PRO A 49 6.90 -10.05 -1.31
N ALA A 50 6.97 -8.73 -1.53
CA ALA A 50 8.25 -8.08 -1.83
C ALA A 50 9.18 -8.12 -0.62
N ILE A 51 8.62 -7.92 0.57
CA ILE A 51 9.40 -8.03 1.82
C ILE A 51 9.88 -9.46 2.01
N TYR A 52 9.02 -10.43 1.75
CA TYR A 52 9.40 -11.84 1.84
C TYR A 52 10.55 -12.17 0.90
N ASP A 53 10.48 -11.69 -0.33
CA ASP A 53 11.54 -11.90 -1.31
C ASP A 53 12.86 -11.30 -0.84
N LEU A 54 12.80 -10.09 -0.29
CA LEU A 54 13.99 -9.44 0.25
C LEU A 54 14.57 -10.24 1.42
N TYR A 55 13.72 -10.70 2.31
CA TYR A 55 14.13 -11.51 3.44
C TYR A 55 14.82 -12.81 2.96
N SER A 56 14.24 -13.46 1.97
CA SER A 56 14.81 -14.68 1.41
C SER A 56 16.19 -14.43 0.80
N SER A 57 16.32 -13.32 0.08
CA SER A 57 17.61 -12.95 -0.53
C SER A 57 18.69 -12.71 0.53
N LEU A 58 18.32 -11.99 1.58
CA LEU A 58 19.25 -11.73 2.69
C LEU A 58 19.64 -13.03 3.39
N ARG A 59 18.66 -13.90 3.59
CA ARG A 59 18.94 -15.18 4.25
C ARG A 59 19.89 -16.03 3.43
N GLN A 60 19.74 -16.03 2.12
CA GLN A 60 20.65 -16.76 1.24
C GLN A 60 22.07 -16.23 1.35
N LEU A 61 22.22 -14.90 1.46
CA LEU A 61 23.55 -14.30 1.63
C LEU A 61 24.20 -14.73 2.94
N PHE A 62 23.42 -14.82 4.01
CA PHE A 62 23.94 -15.13 5.33
C PHE A 62 24.06 -16.62 5.60
N SER A 63 23.43 -17.47 4.81
CA SER A 63 23.53 -18.91 4.99
C SER A 63 24.77 -19.51 4.35
N LEU A 64 25.61 -18.69 3.77
CA LEU A 64 26.88 -19.10 3.25
C LEU A 64 27.91 -19.14 4.38
#